data_fcdc095d1248e5bab87f26f0976dd387
#
_entry.id   fcdc095d1248e5bab87f26f0976dd387
#
_cell.length_a   1.000
_cell.length_b   1.000
_cell.length_c   1.000
_cell.angle_alpha   90.00
_cell.angle_beta   90.00
_cell.angle_gamma   90.00
#
_symmetry.space_group_name_H-M   'P 1'
#
loop_
_entity.id
_entity.type
_entity.pdbx_description
1 polymer ?
#
loop_
_entity_poly.entity_id
_entity_poly.type
_entity_poly.pdbx_seq_one_letter_code
_entity_poly.pdbx_strand_id
1 'polypeptide(L)'
;MKKIVAILAIAFLVRIILSFFGTLRLDQGTFTAWSRILAEGGLNNFYNSWSDYLPGYLYVLWFLGKIRGVVPDDLLYKLPAILADVATGYLIYKILKGKKGLVGAGIYLLNPAIFANSALWGQVDSFTALFALLSVYLLPNRYWLSAISLAIGTLIKPQAAFIIPLILFLMVKNNWKLQKILAYLLIGLFVFVISFVPFSSGNLLEFTINRLSLSATQYPYTAVNAFNFWGLFGQWKPDNLYFQFGGYLIFLLAVTFFARKIWVQKKFEYLLAAFVFAFSFFFFTRMHERHMLPLFAPLTILAAGEFLYLIPLAGFSLVYILNLFYSYKWVTYDFLVSFEPFPVIILGLASFVTFLFISLNTKKAKLLIKSVVQLFNK
;
A
#
# COMPACT_ATOMS: atom_id res chain seq x y z
N MET A 1 26.20 9.03 5.73
CA MET A 1 25.02 9.62 6.42
C MET A 1 24.55 10.92 5.79
N LYS A 2 25.39 11.93 5.55
CA LYS A 2 24.95 13.25 5.00
C LYS A 2 24.10 13.17 3.72
N LYS A 3 24.46 12.31 2.76
CA LYS A 3 23.74 12.18 1.48
C LYS A 3 22.30 11.66 1.63
N ILE A 4 22.04 10.67 2.50
CA ILE A 4 20.65 10.20 2.71
C ILE A 4 19.82 11.25 3.44
N VAL A 5 20.39 11.94 4.43
CA VAL A 5 19.68 13.03 5.13
C VAL A 5 19.26 14.12 4.15
N ALA A 6 20.14 14.51 3.22
CA ALA A 6 19.81 15.49 2.17
C ALA A 6 18.65 15.01 1.28
N ILE A 7 18.66 13.74 0.82
CA ILE A 7 17.57 13.18 0.00
C ILE A 7 16.25 13.21 0.77
N LEU A 8 16.25 12.78 2.05
CA LEU A 8 15.05 12.76 2.88
C LEU A 8 14.51 14.19 3.13
N ALA A 9 15.41 15.14 3.40
CA ALA A 9 15.05 16.55 3.65
C ALA A 9 14.44 17.18 2.37
N ILE A 10 15.08 17.01 1.23
CA ILE A 10 14.55 17.51 -0.06
C ILE A 10 13.19 16.91 -0.36
N ALA A 11 13.05 15.58 -0.22
CA ALA A 11 11.80 14.89 -0.47
C ALA A 11 10.68 15.35 0.48
N PHE A 12 11.02 15.60 1.75
CA PHE A 12 10.09 16.14 2.73
C PHE A 12 9.66 17.57 2.36
N LEU A 13 10.60 18.46 2.06
CA LEU A 13 10.30 19.85 1.69
C LEU A 13 9.44 19.93 0.43
N VAL A 14 9.75 19.14 -0.61
CA VAL A 14 8.93 19.07 -1.84
C VAL A 14 7.48 18.68 -1.49
N ARG A 15 7.28 17.68 -0.61
CA ARG A 15 5.95 17.26 -0.19
C ARG A 15 5.21 18.31 0.64
N ILE A 16 5.91 19.04 1.49
CA ILE A 16 5.32 20.18 2.23
C ILE A 16 4.81 21.23 1.24
N ILE A 17 5.61 21.59 0.23
CA ILE A 17 5.18 22.56 -0.80
C ILE A 17 3.97 22.01 -1.56
N LEU A 18 4.03 20.75 -2.01
CA LEU A 18 2.95 20.12 -2.77
C LEU A 18 1.66 19.94 -1.95
N SER A 19 1.75 19.88 -0.60
CA SER A 19 0.58 19.67 0.26
C SER A 19 -0.46 20.77 0.18
N PHE A 20 -0.08 21.97 -0.27
CA PHE A 20 -0.99 23.09 -0.48
C PHE A 20 -1.75 23.04 -1.81
N PHE A 21 -1.50 21.99 -2.61
CA PHE A 21 -2.12 21.81 -3.91
C PHE A 21 -2.88 20.48 -3.98
N GLY A 22 -3.87 20.36 -4.85
CA GLY A 22 -4.49 19.10 -5.27
C GLY A 22 -5.30 18.34 -4.22
N THR A 23 -5.64 18.92 -3.08
CA THR A 23 -6.39 18.27 -1.99
C THR A 23 -7.74 17.73 -2.48
N LEU A 24 -8.03 16.44 -2.26
CA LEU A 24 -9.36 15.90 -2.46
C LEU A 24 -10.26 16.30 -1.27
N ARG A 25 -11.13 17.28 -1.50
CA ARG A 25 -11.91 17.92 -0.43
C ARG A 25 -12.85 16.95 0.28
N LEU A 26 -13.39 15.94 -0.41
CA LEU A 26 -14.24 14.91 0.20
C LEU A 26 -13.49 14.15 1.31
N ASP A 27 -12.33 13.59 0.99
CA ASP A 27 -11.53 12.81 1.94
C ASP A 27 -10.99 13.69 3.07
N GLN A 28 -10.46 14.86 2.72
CA GLN A 28 -9.92 15.82 3.68
C GLN A 28 -11.00 16.32 4.65
N GLY A 29 -12.20 16.61 4.14
CA GLY A 29 -13.35 17.01 4.96
C GLY A 29 -13.76 15.90 5.94
N THR A 30 -13.75 14.65 5.49
CA THR A 30 -14.00 13.48 6.33
C THR A 30 -12.96 13.36 7.45
N PHE A 31 -11.67 13.49 7.16
CA PHE A 31 -10.62 13.43 8.18
C PHE A 31 -10.71 14.59 9.17
N THR A 32 -11.03 15.78 8.69
CA THR A 32 -11.27 16.97 9.55
C THR A 32 -12.46 16.73 10.50
N ALA A 33 -13.59 16.24 9.98
CA ALA A 33 -14.77 15.94 10.78
C ALA A 33 -14.49 14.84 11.82
N TRP A 34 -13.88 13.72 11.40
CA TRP A 34 -13.55 12.62 12.32
C TRP A 34 -12.53 13.02 13.38
N SER A 35 -11.51 13.79 13.03
CA SER A 35 -10.52 14.28 14.01
C SER A 35 -11.17 15.17 15.08
N ARG A 36 -12.13 16.00 14.68
CA ARG A 36 -12.90 16.84 15.59
C ARG A 36 -13.77 15.99 16.53
N ILE A 37 -14.55 15.06 15.99
CA ILE A 37 -15.39 14.14 16.77
C ILE A 37 -14.53 13.38 17.79
N LEU A 38 -13.38 12.85 17.38
CA LEU A 38 -12.47 12.11 18.24
C LEU A 38 -11.85 12.99 19.35
N ALA A 39 -11.46 14.21 19.01
CA ALA A 39 -10.82 15.12 19.95
C ALA A 39 -11.80 15.71 20.98
N GLU A 40 -13.01 16.02 20.57
CA GLU A 40 -14.05 16.65 21.42
C GLU A 40 -14.91 15.61 22.15
N GLY A 41 -15.35 14.56 21.43
CA GLY A 41 -16.28 13.53 21.95
C GLY A 41 -15.63 12.30 22.57
N GLY A 42 -14.30 12.14 22.41
CA GLY A 42 -13.57 10.96 22.90
C GLY A 42 -13.64 9.75 21.98
N LEU A 43 -12.76 8.78 22.22
CA LEU A 43 -12.62 7.58 21.39
C LEU A 43 -13.84 6.64 21.49
N ASN A 44 -14.41 6.49 22.68
CA ASN A 44 -15.51 5.58 22.96
C ASN A 44 -16.84 5.96 22.26
N ASN A 45 -17.02 7.24 21.91
CA ASN A 45 -18.22 7.74 21.26
C ASN A 45 -18.09 7.80 19.73
N PHE A 46 -16.88 7.63 19.20
CA PHE A 46 -16.62 7.86 17.78
C PHE A 46 -17.47 7.01 16.83
N TYR A 47 -17.59 5.73 17.12
CA TYR A 47 -18.35 4.81 16.25
C TYR A 47 -19.89 4.92 16.38
N ASN A 48 -20.39 5.87 17.14
CA ASN A 48 -21.77 6.33 17.04
C ASN A 48 -21.98 7.16 15.74
N SER A 49 -20.91 7.69 15.17
CA SER A 49 -20.88 8.30 13.84
C SER A 49 -20.50 7.27 12.77
N TRP A 50 -20.76 7.61 11.51
CA TRP A 50 -20.36 6.75 10.39
C TRP A 50 -18.84 6.75 10.22
N SER A 51 -18.26 5.55 10.12
CA SER A 51 -16.86 5.34 9.69
C SER A 51 -16.67 3.90 9.22
N ASP A 52 -15.93 3.74 8.12
CA ASP A 52 -15.47 2.48 7.57
C ASP A 52 -14.03 2.13 8.03
N TYR A 53 -13.36 3.04 8.75
CA TYR A 53 -12.00 2.85 9.23
C TYR A 53 -11.94 2.00 10.50
N LEU A 54 -10.93 1.15 10.57
CA LEU A 54 -10.50 0.47 11.79
C LEU A 54 -9.74 1.46 12.70
N PRO A 55 -9.53 1.14 13.99
CA PRO A 55 -8.96 2.07 14.97
C PRO A 55 -7.61 2.68 14.63
N GLY A 56 -6.77 2.00 13.82
CA GLY A 56 -5.37 2.38 13.63
C GLY A 56 -5.17 3.84 13.18
N TYR A 57 -5.88 4.27 12.14
CA TYR A 57 -5.76 5.65 11.69
C TYR A 57 -6.58 6.63 12.54
N LEU A 58 -7.60 6.16 13.23
CA LEU A 58 -8.40 6.99 14.13
C LEU A 58 -7.60 7.52 15.31
N TYR A 59 -6.62 6.77 15.82
CA TYR A 59 -5.67 7.28 16.82
C TYR A 59 -4.83 8.43 16.28
N VAL A 60 -4.40 8.36 15.01
CA VAL A 60 -3.68 9.45 14.36
C VAL A 60 -4.59 10.67 14.25
N LEU A 61 -5.83 10.49 13.77
CA LEU A 61 -6.81 11.58 13.66
C LEU A 61 -7.17 12.19 15.03
N TRP A 62 -7.29 11.37 16.07
CA TRP A 62 -7.49 11.86 17.44
C TRP A 62 -6.36 12.79 17.88
N PHE A 63 -5.11 12.38 17.66
CA PHE A 63 -3.95 13.21 17.99
C PHE A 63 -3.94 14.50 17.15
N LEU A 64 -4.18 14.42 15.84
CA LEU A 64 -4.23 15.61 14.97
C LEU A 64 -5.34 16.57 15.38
N GLY A 65 -6.48 16.05 15.82
CA GLY A 65 -7.58 16.88 16.35
C GLY A 65 -7.20 17.67 17.60
N LYS A 66 -6.34 17.11 18.46
CA LYS A 66 -5.83 17.81 19.66
C LYS A 66 -4.86 18.94 19.37
N ILE A 67 -4.15 18.89 18.23
CA ILE A 67 -3.18 19.92 17.80
C ILE A 67 -3.71 20.75 16.62
N ARG A 68 -5.01 20.71 16.36
CA ARG A 68 -5.64 21.48 15.31
C ARG A 68 -5.43 22.98 15.51
N GLY A 69 -5.19 23.71 14.42
CA GLY A 69 -4.90 25.14 14.43
C GLY A 69 -3.42 25.51 14.57
N VAL A 70 -2.52 24.53 14.83
CA VAL A 70 -1.06 24.76 14.85
C VAL A 70 -0.50 25.03 13.45
N VAL A 71 -1.05 24.32 12.45
CA VAL A 71 -0.74 24.49 11.02
C VAL A 71 -2.03 24.41 10.21
N PRO A 72 -2.03 24.90 8.93
CA PRO A 72 -3.19 24.77 8.06
C PRO A 72 -3.66 23.31 7.94
N ASP A 73 -4.98 23.07 7.93
CA ASP A 73 -5.57 21.75 7.88
C ASP A 73 -5.11 20.94 6.65
N ASP A 74 -4.93 21.58 5.48
CA ASP A 74 -4.41 20.94 4.27
C ASP A 74 -3.03 20.31 4.48
N LEU A 75 -2.18 20.89 5.30
CA LEU A 75 -0.90 20.33 5.70
C LEU A 75 -1.05 19.33 6.84
N LEU A 76 -1.83 19.66 7.87
CA LEU A 76 -1.97 18.87 9.09
C LEU A 76 -2.35 17.43 8.81
N TYR A 77 -3.40 17.22 8.00
CA TYR A 77 -3.93 15.87 7.71
C TYR A 77 -3.12 15.09 6.67
N LYS A 78 -2.27 15.76 5.88
CA LYS A 78 -1.34 15.14 4.93
C LYS A 78 0.00 14.76 5.57
N LEU A 79 0.39 15.47 6.64
CA LEU A 79 1.70 15.32 7.28
C LEU A 79 2.01 13.87 7.71
N PRO A 80 1.09 13.08 8.30
CA PRO A 80 1.36 11.69 8.65
C PRO A 80 1.72 10.83 7.44
N ALA A 81 1.00 10.95 6.32
CA ALA A 81 1.29 10.21 5.10
C ALA A 81 2.63 10.64 4.47
N ILE A 82 2.94 11.95 4.50
CA ILE A 82 4.23 12.48 4.06
C ILE A 82 5.38 11.90 4.88
N LEU A 83 5.22 11.82 6.20
CA LEU A 83 6.21 11.21 7.10
C LEU A 83 6.37 9.70 6.83
N ALA A 84 5.28 9.00 6.55
CA ALA A 84 5.32 7.59 6.19
C ALA A 84 6.09 7.34 4.87
N ASP A 85 5.93 8.21 3.87
CA ASP A 85 6.73 8.16 2.64
C ASP A 85 8.22 8.31 2.92
N VAL A 86 8.58 9.34 3.70
CA VAL A 86 9.98 9.61 4.06
C VAL A 86 10.59 8.44 4.84
N ALA A 87 9.82 7.88 5.79
CA ALA A 87 10.22 6.70 6.55
C ALA A 87 10.40 5.48 5.65
N THR A 88 9.51 5.27 4.66
CA THR A 88 9.64 4.18 3.68
C THR A 88 10.90 4.36 2.81
N GLY A 89 11.18 5.58 2.35
CA GLY A 89 12.42 5.88 1.62
C GLY A 89 13.68 5.60 2.45
N TYR A 90 13.66 5.96 3.74
CA TYR A 90 14.74 5.62 4.67
C TYR A 90 14.86 4.10 4.88
N LEU A 91 13.73 3.39 5.03
CA LEU A 91 13.72 1.94 5.17
C LEU A 91 14.31 1.24 3.92
N ILE A 92 13.98 1.70 2.72
CA ILE A 92 14.58 1.21 1.46
C ILE A 92 16.10 1.43 1.48
N TYR A 93 16.56 2.60 1.93
CA TYR A 93 18.00 2.86 2.11
C TYR A 93 18.66 1.89 3.08
N LYS A 94 18.03 1.58 4.20
CA LYS A 94 18.53 0.62 5.21
C LYS A 94 18.59 -0.81 4.68
N ILE A 95 17.63 -1.20 3.86
CA ILE A 95 17.58 -2.54 3.24
C ILE A 95 18.71 -2.71 2.20
N LEU A 96 18.85 -1.75 1.31
CA LEU A 96 19.78 -1.85 0.17
C LEU A 96 21.23 -1.45 0.50
N LYS A 97 21.41 -0.54 1.46
CA LYS A 97 22.67 0.03 1.92
C LYS A 97 23.50 0.73 0.80
N GLY A 98 24.44 1.56 1.19
CA GLY A 98 25.41 2.20 0.30
C GLY A 98 24.80 2.97 -0.88
N LYS A 99 25.46 2.92 -2.06
CA LYS A 99 25.00 3.61 -3.28
C LYS A 99 23.63 3.11 -3.74
N LYS A 100 23.36 1.79 -3.70
CA LYS A 100 22.06 1.23 -4.09
C LYS A 100 20.95 1.71 -3.18
N GLY A 101 21.21 1.88 -1.88
CA GLY A 101 20.26 2.45 -0.94
C GLY A 101 19.92 3.90 -1.26
N LEU A 102 20.91 4.72 -1.60
CA LEU A 102 20.67 6.12 -2.00
C LEU A 102 19.82 6.20 -3.28
N VAL A 103 20.16 5.37 -4.28
CA VAL A 103 19.40 5.29 -5.54
C VAL A 103 17.97 4.82 -5.29
N GLY A 104 17.78 3.75 -4.51
CA GLY A 104 16.45 3.23 -4.18
C GLY A 104 15.60 4.24 -3.41
N ALA A 105 16.17 4.90 -2.41
CA ALA A 105 15.46 5.96 -1.68
C ALA A 105 15.07 7.12 -2.62
N GLY A 106 15.98 7.54 -3.50
CA GLY A 106 15.73 8.58 -4.50
C GLY A 106 14.61 8.19 -5.47
N ILE A 107 14.67 6.98 -6.06
CA ILE A 107 13.64 6.47 -6.97
C ILE A 107 12.26 6.46 -6.28
N TYR A 108 12.18 5.94 -5.04
CA TYR A 108 10.92 5.89 -4.31
C TYR A 108 10.38 7.29 -3.99
N LEU A 109 11.22 8.12 -3.37
CA LEU A 109 10.79 9.42 -2.86
C LEU A 109 10.50 10.45 -3.96
N LEU A 110 11.16 10.34 -5.12
CA LEU A 110 10.92 11.22 -6.27
C LEU A 110 9.91 10.65 -7.26
N ASN A 111 9.38 9.45 -7.00
CA ASN A 111 8.33 8.89 -7.83
C ASN A 111 7.04 9.71 -7.68
N PRO A 112 6.52 10.31 -8.78
CA PRO A 112 5.31 11.12 -8.72
C PRO A 112 4.08 10.32 -8.26
N ALA A 113 4.02 9.01 -8.49
CA ALA A 113 2.98 8.13 -7.98
C ALA A 113 2.87 8.18 -6.45
N ILE A 114 4.01 8.26 -5.75
CA ILE A 114 4.06 8.25 -4.28
C ILE A 114 3.59 9.61 -3.73
N PHE A 115 4.20 10.71 -4.15
CA PHE A 115 3.82 12.02 -3.61
C PHE A 115 2.44 12.50 -4.11
N ALA A 116 1.93 11.98 -5.23
CA ALA A 116 0.57 12.28 -5.65
C ALA A 116 -0.47 11.76 -4.64
N ASN A 117 -0.25 10.59 -4.06
CA ASN A 117 -1.14 10.03 -3.04
C ASN A 117 -1.03 10.80 -1.70
N SER A 118 0.18 10.97 -1.18
CA SER A 118 0.40 11.54 0.16
C SER A 118 0.29 13.06 0.20
N ALA A 119 0.96 13.76 -0.73
CA ALA A 119 1.10 15.21 -0.68
C ALA A 119 0.04 15.96 -1.48
N LEU A 120 -0.37 15.45 -2.66
CA LEU A 120 -1.43 16.10 -3.44
C LEU A 120 -2.81 15.66 -2.94
N TRP A 121 -3.15 14.38 -3.00
CA TRP A 121 -4.46 13.88 -2.58
C TRP A 121 -4.68 13.98 -1.06
N GLY A 122 -3.70 13.54 -0.26
CA GLY A 122 -3.77 13.51 1.20
C GLY A 122 -4.26 12.18 1.78
N GLN A 123 -4.06 11.07 1.06
CA GLN A 123 -4.46 9.73 1.50
C GLN A 123 -3.38 9.00 2.31
N VAL A 124 -3.84 8.02 3.11
CA VAL A 124 -3.07 7.34 4.14
C VAL A 124 -2.37 6.06 3.68
N ASP A 125 -2.45 5.71 2.39
CA ASP A 125 -1.91 4.46 1.84
C ASP A 125 -0.40 4.30 2.01
N SER A 126 0.33 5.41 2.19
CA SER A 126 1.75 5.42 2.54
C SER A 126 2.05 4.67 3.84
N PHE A 127 1.13 4.67 4.81
CA PHE A 127 1.27 3.86 6.02
C PHE A 127 1.18 2.37 5.72
N THR A 128 0.28 1.97 4.83
CA THR A 128 0.14 0.57 4.41
C THR A 128 1.45 0.07 3.78
N ALA A 129 2.05 0.86 2.90
CA ALA A 129 3.34 0.55 2.28
C ALA A 129 4.47 0.46 3.32
N LEU A 130 4.53 1.43 4.26
CA LEU A 130 5.53 1.47 5.32
C LEU A 130 5.44 0.24 6.23
N PHE A 131 4.27 -0.02 6.81
CA PHE A 131 4.11 -1.06 7.81
C PHE A 131 4.20 -2.47 7.21
N ALA A 132 3.72 -2.68 5.99
CA ALA A 132 3.91 -3.93 5.27
C ALA A 132 5.40 -4.19 4.96
N LEU A 133 6.13 -3.21 4.43
CA LEU A 133 7.57 -3.35 4.19
C LEU A 133 8.35 -3.52 5.49
N LEU A 134 8.00 -2.77 6.54
CA LEU A 134 8.64 -2.85 7.85
C LEU A 134 8.43 -4.23 8.49
N SER A 135 7.24 -4.83 8.34
CA SER A 135 6.97 -6.18 8.85
C SER A 135 7.88 -7.21 8.20
N VAL A 136 8.10 -7.13 6.89
CA VAL A 136 9.02 -8.02 6.16
C VAL A 136 10.48 -7.80 6.61
N TYR A 137 10.90 -6.53 6.73
CA TYR A 137 12.25 -6.17 7.14
C TYR A 137 12.61 -6.65 8.56
N LEU A 138 11.67 -6.55 9.49
CA LEU A 138 11.87 -6.91 10.89
C LEU A 138 11.78 -8.41 11.15
N LEU A 139 11.10 -9.17 10.30
CA LEU A 139 10.77 -10.58 10.52
C LEU A 139 11.97 -11.46 10.90
N PRO A 140 13.15 -11.37 10.25
CA PRO A 140 14.27 -12.26 10.57
C PRO A 140 14.85 -12.07 11.98
N ASN A 141 14.96 -10.82 12.42
CA ASN A 141 15.72 -10.45 13.61
C ASN A 141 14.85 -10.02 14.80
N ARG A 142 13.64 -9.50 14.53
CA ARG A 142 12.75 -8.92 15.54
C ARG A 142 11.30 -9.29 15.23
N TYR A 143 11.00 -10.59 15.24
CA TYR A 143 9.71 -11.12 14.80
C TYR A 143 8.52 -10.52 15.55
N TRP A 144 8.66 -10.20 16.82
CA TRP A 144 7.60 -9.56 17.61
C TRP A 144 7.29 -8.13 17.11
N LEU A 145 8.31 -7.35 16.76
CA LEU A 145 8.10 -6.03 16.11
C LEU A 145 7.51 -6.17 14.71
N SER A 146 7.86 -7.23 13.98
CA SER A 146 7.23 -7.55 12.68
C SER A 146 5.73 -7.81 12.85
N ALA A 147 5.33 -8.60 13.87
CA ALA A 147 3.92 -8.86 14.16
C ALA A 147 3.16 -7.60 14.55
N ILE A 148 3.75 -6.76 15.40
CA ILE A 148 3.19 -5.45 15.78
C ILE A 148 3.05 -4.54 14.55
N SER A 149 4.09 -4.46 13.72
CA SER A 149 4.06 -3.65 12.50
C SER A 149 2.93 -4.08 11.55
N LEU A 150 2.78 -5.38 11.33
CA LEU A 150 1.72 -5.92 10.48
C LEU A 150 0.33 -5.62 11.06
N ALA A 151 0.14 -5.78 12.37
CA ALA A 151 -1.12 -5.49 13.04
C ALA A 151 -1.49 -3.99 12.93
N ILE A 152 -0.53 -3.09 13.19
CA ILE A 152 -0.75 -1.64 13.04
C ILE A 152 -1.09 -1.28 11.59
N GLY A 153 -0.33 -1.82 10.62
CA GLY A 153 -0.62 -1.59 9.19
C GLY A 153 -2.04 -2.02 8.82
N THR A 154 -2.46 -3.20 9.28
CA THR A 154 -3.81 -3.76 9.03
C THR A 154 -4.91 -2.94 9.73
N LEU A 155 -4.64 -2.42 10.93
CA LEU A 155 -5.56 -1.53 11.65
C LEU A 155 -5.72 -0.16 10.97
N ILE A 156 -4.68 0.32 10.27
CA ILE A 156 -4.76 1.57 9.50
C ILE A 156 -5.52 1.32 8.20
N LYS A 157 -5.13 0.28 7.45
CA LYS A 157 -5.84 -0.19 6.26
C LYS A 157 -5.70 -1.71 6.11
N PRO A 158 -6.81 -2.45 5.95
CA PRO A 158 -6.79 -3.92 5.83
C PRO A 158 -5.88 -4.46 4.72
N GLN A 159 -5.60 -3.66 3.68
CA GLN A 159 -4.72 -4.03 2.56
C GLN A 159 -3.29 -4.40 2.98
N ALA A 160 -2.82 -3.92 4.14
CA ALA A 160 -1.53 -4.35 4.68
C ALA A 160 -1.49 -5.86 4.98
N ALA A 161 -2.64 -6.47 5.30
CA ALA A 161 -2.76 -7.91 5.54
C ALA A 161 -2.52 -8.77 4.28
N PHE A 162 -2.59 -8.20 3.08
CA PHE A 162 -2.27 -8.95 1.85
C PHE A 162 -0.86 -9.53 1.85
N ILE A 163 0.06 -8.98 2.65
CA ILE A 163 1.42 -9.49 2.78
C ILE A 163 1.52 -10.77 3.63
N ILE A 164 0.46 -11.21 4.33
CA ILE A 164 0.46 -12.38 5.22
C ILE A 164 0.98 -13.65 4.54
N PRO A 165 0.56 -14.01 3.31
CA PRO A 165 1.11 -15.18 2.63
C PRO A 165 2.62 -15.15 2.50
N LEU A 166 3.22 -13.99 2.18
CA LEU A 166 4.68 -13.85 2.16
C LEU A 166 5.29 -14.10 3.54
N ILE A 167 4.72 -13.53 4.60
CA ILE A 167 5.21 -13.74 5.98
C ILE A 167 5.21 -15.24 6.31
N LEU A 168 4.14 -15.97 5.98
CA LEU A 168 4.04 -17.41 6.17
C LEU A 168 5.11 -18.18 5.36
N PHE A 169 5.30 -17.83 4.09
CA PHE A 169 6.37 -18.43 3.27
C PHE A 169 7.76 -18.17 3.86
N LEU A 170 8.02 -16.97 4.39
CA LEU A 170 9.29 -16.66 5.05
C LEU A 170 9.48 -17.44 6.34
N MET A 171 8.43 -17.70 7.12
CA MET A 171 8.49 -18.55 8.29
C MET A 171 8.87 -20.00 7.93
N VAL A 172 8.23 -20.54 6.88
CA VAL A 172 8.55 -21.88 6.36
C VAL A 172 9.98 -21.92 5.81
N LYS A 173 10.37 -20.95 5.00
CA LYS A 173 11.72 -20.85 4.41
C LYS A 173 12.83 -20.77 5.44
N ASN A 174 12.56 -20.15 6.58
CA ASN A 174 13.50 -20.02 7.70
C ASN A 174 13.33 -21.12 8.78
N ASN A 175 12.60 -22.19 8.48
CA ASN A 175 12.37 -23.34 9.36
C ASN A 175 11.91 -22.96 10.77
N TRP A 176 10.93 -22.05 10.87
CA TRP A 176 10.43 -21.63 12.17
C TRP A 176 9.71 -22.78 12.90
N LYS A 177 10.01 -22.93 14.19
CA LYS A 177 9.27 -23.84 15.07
C LYS A 177 7.84 -23.34 15.25
N LEU A 178 6.88 -24.27 15.40
CA LEU A 178 5.46 -23.95 15.59
C LEU A 178 5.24 -22.94 16.73
N GLN A 179 5.94 -23.09 17.84
CA GLN A 179 5.87 -22.18 18.98
C GLN A 179 6.16 -20.71 18.59
N LYS A 180 7.16 -20.48 17.73
CA LYS A 180 7.52 -19.14 17.25
C LYS A 180 6.46 -18.59 16.30
N ILE A 181 5.85 -19.44 15.48
CA ILE A 181 4.74 -19.06 14.59
C ILE A 181 3.53 -18.65 15.44
N LEU A 182 3.17 -19.47 16.43
CA LEU A 182 2.06 -19.18 17.35
C LEU A 182 2.31 -17.87 18.13
N ALA A 183 3.53 -17.67 18.65
CA ALA A 183 3.89 -16.42 19.32
C ALA A 183 3.71 -15.19 18.39
N TYR A 184 4.13 -15.30 17.14
CA TYR A 184 3.94 -14.24 16.14
C TYR A 184 2.46 -13.90 15.95
N LEU A 185 1.63 -14.93 15.75
CA LEU A 185 0.18 -14.78 15.54
C LEU A 185 -0.51 -14.19 16.76
N LEU A 186 -0.17 -14.68 17.96
CA LEU A 186 -0.73 -14.19 19.23
C LEU A 186 -0.36 -12.72 19.48
N ILE A 187 0.89 -12.32 19.23
CA ILE A 187 1.31 -10.92 19.36
C ILE A 187 0.52 -10.03 18.39
N GLY A 188 0.44 -10.44 17.13
CA GLY A 188 -0.30 -9.67 16.11
C GLY A 188 -1.78 -9.54 16.46
N LEU A 189 -2.42 -10.65 16.85
CA LEU A 189 -3.83 -10.69 17.24
C LEU A 189 -4.08 -9.86 18.51
N PHE A 190 -3.21 -9.96 19.51
CA PHE A 190 -3.32 -9.18 20.74
C PHE A 190 -3.28 -7.67 20.43
N VAL A 191 -2.29 -7.21 19.67
CA VAL A 191 -2.17 -5.80 19.28
C VAL A 191 -3.40 -5.36 18.48
N PHE A 192 -3.87 -6.22 17.59
CA PHE A 192 -5.06 -5.92 16.77
C PHE A 192 -6.30 -5.74 17.66
N VAL A 193 -6.61 -6.70 18.53
CA VAL A 193 -7.82 -6.67 19.36
C VAL A 193 -7.76 -5.59 20.44
N ILE A 194 -6.61 -5.42 21.13
CA ILE A 194 -6.46 -4.42 22.19
C ILE A 194 -6.65 -2.98 21.67
N SER A 195 -6.37 -2.75 20.38
CA SER A 195 -6.57 -1.45 19.75
C SER A 195 -8.03 -1.01 19.67
N PHE A 196 -8.98 -1.92 19.82
CA PHE A 196 -10.42 -1.58 19.85
C PHE A 196 -10.91 -1.20 21.25
N VAL A 197 -10.16 -1.51 22.31
CA VAL A 197 -10.62 -1.30 23.71
C VAL A 197 -11.09 0.14 23.96
N PRO A 198 -10.35 1.20 23.60
CA PRO A 198 -10.82 2.57 23.88
C PRO A 198 -12.05 3.01 23.07
N PHE A 199 -12.42 2.24 22.05
CA PHE A 199 -13.57 2.53 21.18
C PHE A 199 -14.80 1.68 21.50
N SER A 200 -14.61 0.58 22.24
CA SER A 200 -15.70 -0.37 22.50
C SER A 200 -16.46 -0.02 23.78
N SER A 201 -17.78 -0.13 23.73
CA SER A 201 -18.66 -0.18 24.90
C SER A 201 -19.35 -1.54 24.90
N GLY A 202 -18.97 -2.44 25.83
CA GLY A 202 -19.54 -3.79 25.94
C GLY A 202 -18.58 -4.91 25.52
N ASN A 203 -19.09 -5.93 24.81
CA ASN A 203 -18.29 -7.09 24.41
C ASN A 203 -17.26 -6.72 23.33
N LEU A 204 -15.98 -6.70 23.70
CA LEU A 204 -14.87 -6.30 22.80
C LEU A 204 -14.78 -7.18 21.56
N LEU A 205 -14.97 -8.50 21.67
CA LEU A 205 -14.83 -9.42 20.56
C LEU A 205 -15.95 -9.23 19.54
N GLU A 206 -17.18 -9.13 20.01
CA GLU A 206 -18.35 -8.85 19.17
C GLU A 206 -18.20 -7.50 18.47
N PHE A 207 -17.79 -6.47 19.20
CA PHE A 207 -17.53 -5.15 18.66
C PHE A 207 -16.47 -5.20 17.53
N THR A 208 -15.35 -5.88 17.78
CA THR A 208 -14.26 -6.04 16.80
C THR A 208 -14.74 -6.74 15.52
N ILE A 209 -15.48 -7.85 15.66
CA ILE A 209 -16.02 -8.61 14.53
C ILE A 209 -17.01 -7.75 13.72
N ASN A 210 -17.89 -7.01 14.39
CA ASN A 210 -18.86 -6.13 13.74
C ASN A 210 -18.15 -5.02 12.95
N ARG A 211 -17.09 -4.40 13.50
CA ARG A 211 -16.30 -3.37 12.79
C ARG A 211 -15.55 -3.94 11.59
N LEU A 212 -14.98 -5.14 11.70
CA LEU A 212 -14.36 -5.82 10.56
C LEU A 212 -15.38 -6.11 9.44
N SER A 213 -16.54 -6.61 9.80
CA SER A 213 -17.63 -6.89 8.84
C SER A 213 -18.07 -5.63 8.11
N LEU A 214 -18.32 -4.53 8.85
CA LEU A 214 -18.71 -3.24 8.25
C LEU A 214 -17.62 -2.70 7.31
N SER A 215 -16.36 -2.72 7.73
CA SER A 215 -15.23 -2.28 6.87
C SER A 215 -15.10 -3.13 5.61
N ALA A 216 -15.31 -4.45 5.71
CA ALA A 216 -15.20 -5.35 4.57
C ALA A 216 -16.38 -5.24 3.58
N THR A 217 -17.55 -4.77 4.03
CA THR A 217 -18.77 -4.72 3.20
C THR A 217 -19.11 -3.32 2.68
N GLN A 218 -18.32 -2.32 3.03
CA GLN A 218 -18.58 -0.90 2.73
C GLN A 218 -18.74 -0.60 1.23
N TYR A 219 -17.91 -1.20 0.39
CA TYR A 219 -17.91 -0.96 -1.05
C TYR A 219 -18.09 -2.28 -1.83
N PRO A 220 -19.33 -2.81 -1.91
CA PRO A 220 -19.59 -4.13 -2.51
C PRO A 220 -19.60 -4.06 -4.05
N TYR A 221 -18.52 -3.53 -4.65
CA TYR A 221 -18.39 -3.36 -6.09
C TYR A 221 -17.15 -4.07 -6.62
N THR A 222 -17.19 -4.51 -7.88
CA THR A 222 -16.07 -5.21 -8.50
C THR A 222 -14.83 -4.31 -8.64
N ALA A 223 -15.01 -3.04 -9.00
CA ALA A 223 -13.97 -2.02 -9.06
C ALA A 223 -14.54 -0.67 -8.62
N VAL A 224 -13.86 0.02 -7.68
CA VAL A 224 -14.22 1.35 -7.18
C VAL A 224 -13.22 2.35 -7.76
N ASN A 225 -13.45 2.78 -8.98
CA ASN A 225 -12.53 3.58 -9.80
C ASN A 225 -11.12 2.94 -9.95
N ALA A 226 -10.94 1.67 -9.59
CA ALA A 226 -9.67 0.98 -9.75
C ALA A 226 -9.44 0.59 -11.21
N PHE A 227 -8.27 0.94 -11.75
CA PHE A 227 -7.86 0.54 -13.09
C PHE A 227 -7.23 -0.86 -13.04
N ASN A 228 -8.08 -1.84 -12.75
CA ASN A 228 -7.74 -3.25 -12.59
C ASN A 228 -8.51 -4.12 -13.60
N PHE A 229 -8.34 -5.45 -13.51
CA PHE A 229 -9.01 -6.41 -14.38
C PHE A 229 -10.54 -6.24 -14.41
N TRP A 230 -11.15 -6.00 -13.27
CA TRP A 230 -12.60 -5.83 -13.16
C TRP A 230 -13.10 -4.54 -13.83
N GLY A 231 -12.26 -3.49 -13.83
CA GLY A 231 -12.54 -2.25 -14.52
C GLY A 231 -12.72 -2.39 -16.03
N LEU A 232 -12.21 -3.47 -16.66
CA LEU A 232 -12.47 -3.82 -18.07
C LEU A 232 -13.94 -4.11 -18.35
N PHE A 233 -14.67 -4.59 -17.34
CA PHE A 233 -16.09 -4.92 -17.44
C PHE A 233 -17.00 -3.76 -16.96
N GLY A 234 -16.39 -2.68 -16.50
CA GLY A 234 -17.05 -1.46 -16.00
C GLY A 234 -16.81 -1.23 -14.51
N GLN A 235 -16.78 0.05 -14.15
CA GLN A 235 -16.62 0.51 -12.77
C GLN A 235 -17.96 0.42 -12.02
N TRP A 236 -17.91 0.30 -10.68
CA TRP A 236 -19.06 0.34 -9.78
C TRP A 236 -20.14 -0.73 -10.06
N LYS A 237 -19.76 -1.86 -10.67
CA LYS A 237 -20.67 -2.99 -10.81
C LYS A 237 -20.77 -3.77 -9.51
N PRO A 238 -21.98 -4.22 -9.11
CA PRO A 238 -22.14 -5.00 -7.88
C PRO A 238 -21.23 -6.23 -7.86
N ASP A 239 -20.60 -6.44 -6.71
CA ASP A 239 -19.79 -7.62 -6.41
C ASP A 239 -20.66 -8.76 -5.86
N ASN A 240 -20.13 -9.97 -5.85
CA ASN A 240 -20.76 -11.13 -5.24
C ASN A 240 -19.72 -12.04 -4.56
N LEU A 241 -20.21 -12.94 -3.71
CA LEU A 241 -19.35 -13.84 -2.93
C LEU A 241 -18.52 -14.79 -3.81
N TYR A 242 -19.01 -15.18 -4.99
CA TYR A 242 -18.27 -16.06 -5.90
C TYR A 242 -17.03 -15.36 -6.46
N PHE A 243 -17.14 -14.08 -6.83
CA PHE A 243 -16.00 -13.30 -7.29
C PHE A 243 -14.97 -13.08 -6.19
N GLN A 244 -15.42 -12.82 -4.96
CA GLN A 244 -14.52 -12.62 -3.81
C GLN A 244 -13.79 -13.91 -3.45
N PHE A 245 -14.53 -15.00 -3.16
CA PHE A 245 -13.90 -16.26 -2.75
C PHE A 245 -13.10 -16.90 -3.88
N GLY A 246 -13.58 -16.82 -5.13
CA GLY A 246 -12.83 -17.22 -6.31
C GLY A 246 -11.53 -16.43 -6.46
N GLY A 247 -11.57 -15.10 -6.27
CA GLY A 247 -10.40 -14.23 -6.27
C GLY A 247 -9.38 -14.61 -5.19
N TYR A 248 -9.82 -14.88 -3.96
CA TYR A 248 -8.94 -15.30 -2.87
C TYR A 248 -8.33 -16.70 -3.13
N LEU A 249 -9.09 -17.63 -3.65
CA LEU A 249 -8.58 -18.97 -4.00
C LEU A 249 -7.52 -18.87 -5.10
N ILE A 250 -7.82 -18.16 -6.18
CA ILE A 250 -6.87 -17.94 -7.30
C ILE A 250 -5.62 -17.21 -6.79
N PHE A 251 -5.77 -16.23 -5.90
CA PHE A 251 -4.65 -15.53 -5.26
C PHE A 251 -3.74 -16.50 -4.50
N LEU A 252 -4.29 -17.35 -3.63
CA LEU A 252 -3.49 -18.32 -2.86
C LEU A 252 -2.74 -19.30 -3.76
N LEU A 253 -3.41 -19.78 -4.82
CA LEU A 253 -2.78 -20.66 -5.82
C LEU A 253 -1.67 -19.93 -6.59
N ALA A 254 -1.92 -18.72 -7.06
CA ALA A 254 -0.96 -17.91 -7.81
C ALA A 254 0.24 -17.53 -6.95
N VAL A 255 0.03 -17.08 -5.69
CA VAL A 255 1.11 -16.76 -4.75
C VAL A 255 1.95 -17.99 -4.44
N THR A 256 1.31 -19.15 -4.22
CA THR A 256 2.01 -20.42 -3.97
C THR A 256 2.84 -20.86 -5.18
N PHE A 257 2.26 -20.79 -6.38
CA PHE A 257 2.96 -21.10 -7.62
C PHE A 257 4.16 -20.17 -7.84
N PHE A 258 3.95 -18.86 -7.73
CA PHE A 258 5.01 -17.88 -7.92
C PHE A 258 6.12 -18.03 -6.87
N ALA A 259 5.76 -18.20 -5.59
CA ALA A 259 6.70 -18.44 -4.52
C ALA A 259 7.58 -19.66 -4.78
N ARG A 260 7.01 -20.77 -5.23
CA ARG A 260 7.77 -21.98 -5.62
C ARG A 260 8.76 -21.70 -6.76
N LYS A 261 8.34 -20.94 -7.79
CA LYS A 261 9.20 -20.61 -8.95
C LYS A 261 10.38 -19.71 -8.59
N ILE A 262 10.22 -18.81 -7.61
CA ILE A 262 11.27 -17.87 -7.20
C ILE A 262 11.96 -18.29 -5.89
N TRP A 263 11.68 -19.47 -5.34
CA TRP A 263 12.09 -19.90 -3.99
C TRP A 263 13.58 -19.71 -3.69
N VAL A 264 14.44 -20.02 -4.66
CA VAL A 264 15.90 -19.92 -4.53
C VAL A 264 16.48 -18.58 -5.00
N GLN A 265 15.63 -17.66 -5.48
CA GLN A 265 16.10 -16.39 -5.98
C GLN A 265 16.55 -15.47 -4.83
N LYS A 266 17.60 -14.69 -5.13
CA LYS A 266 17.97 -13.57 -4.27
C LYS A 266 16.82 -12.56 -4.26
N LYS A 267 16.56 -11.96 -3.08
CA LYS A 267 15.45 -11.00 -2.88
C LYS A 267 14.05 -11.63 -3.05
N PHE A 268 13.93 -12.94 -2.76
CA PHE A 268 12.67 -13.67 -2.73
C PHE A 268 11.56 -12.87 -2.05
N GLU A 269 11.85 -12.28 -0.89
CA GLU A 269 10.91 -11.51 -0.09
C GLU A 269 10.32 -10.29 -0.83
N TYR A 270 11.14 -9.55 -1.59
CA TYR A 270 10.67 -8.36 -2.33
C TYR A 270 10.01 -8.72 -3.65
N LEU A 271 10.45 -9.81 -4.30
CA LEU A 271 9.78 -10.37 -5.47
C LEU A 271 8.35 -10.81 -5.12
N LEU A 272 8.22 -11.58 -4.02
CA LEU A 272 6.93 -12.07 -3.60
C LEU A 272 6.04 -10.95 -3.05
N ALA A 273 6.61 -9.96 -2.32
CA ALA A 273 5.87 -8.78 -1.87
C ALA A 273 5.30 -7.98 -3.06
N ALA A 274 6.12 -7.69 -4.07
CA ALA A 274 5.68 -6.99 -5.27
C ALA A 274 4.57 -7.78 -6.00
N PHE A 275 4.73 -9.10 -6.13
CA PHE A 275 3.71 -9.97 -6.73
C PHE A 275 2.39 -9.94 -5.96
N VAL A 276 2.44 -10.07 -4.64
CA VAL A 276 1.25 -10.08 -3.77
C VAL A 276 0.45 -8.79 -3.93
N PHE A 277 1.09 -7.63 -3.86
CA PHE A 277 0.39 -6.36 -3.98
C PHE A 277 -0.10 -6.07 -5.40
N ALA A 278 0.70 -6.41 -6.42
CA ALA A 278 0.26 -6.29 -7.80
C ALA A 278 -0.93 -7.19 -8.10
N PHE A 279 -0.85 -8.48 -7.72
CA PHE A 279 -1.94 -9.43 -7.93
C PHE A 279 -3.22 -8.99 -7.21
N SER A 280 -3.12 -8.60 -5.93
CA SER A 280 -4.28 -8.14 -5.16
C SER A 280 -4.95 -6.95 -5.81
N PHE A 281 -4.19 -5.93 -6.26
CA PHE A 281 -4.76 -4.78 -6.94
C PHE A 281 -5.45 -5.16 -8.25
N PHE A 282 -4.80 -5.97 -9.08
CA PHE A 282 -5.34 -6.26 -10.41
C PHE A 282 -6.49 -7.27 -10.41
N PHE A 283 -6.57 -8.19 -9.45
CA PHE A 283 -7.50 -9.32 -9.53
C PHE A 283 -8.50 -9.43 -8.39
N PHE A 284 -8.31 -8.71 -7.28
CA PHE A 284 -9.37 -8.65 -6.25
C PHE A 284 -10.47 -7.68 -6.67
N THR A 285 -11.69 -8.00 -6.24
CA THR A 285 -12.80 -7.06 -6.20
C THR A 285 -12.63 -6.06 -5.05
N ARG A 286 -13.44 -5.02 -5.01
CA ARG A 286 -13.46 -3.96 -3.97
C ARG A 286 -12.15 -3.17 -3.88
N MET A 287 -11.36 -3.15 -4.96
CA MET A 287 -10.17 -2.30 -5.03
C MET A 287 -10.54 -0.87 -5.39
N HIS A 288 -9.89 0.08 -4.71
CA HIS A 288 -9.89 1.48 -5.05
C HIS A 288 -8.64 1.86 -5.86
N GLU A 289 -8.70 2.98 -6.54
CA GLU A 289 -7.63 3.54 -7.36
C GLU A 289 -6.26 3.59 -6.66
N ARG A 290 -6.26 3.80 -5.33
CA ARG A 290 -5.05 4.00 -4.51
C ARG A 290 -4.45 2.73 -3.91
N HIS A 291 -5.13 1.59 -3.97
CA HIS A 291 -4.69 0.34 -3.32
C HIS A 291 -3.45 -0.31 -3.96
N MET A 292 -2.98 0.21 -5.11
CA MET A 292 -1.72 -0.23 -5.72
C MET A 292 -0.48 0.28 -4.97
N LEU A 293 -0.58 1.32 -4.13
CA LEU A 293 0.58 2.02 -3.55
C LEU A 293 1.59 1.12 -2.83
N PRO A 294 1.19 0.09 -2.04
CA PRO A 294 2.15 -0.77 -1.36
C PRO A 294 3.09 -1.55 -2.29
N LEU A 295 2.73 -1.74 -3.57
CA LEU A 295 3.57 -2.37 -4.59
C LEU A 295 4.89 -1.62 -4.82
N PHE A 296 4.87 -0.28 -4.74
CA PHE A 296 6.01 0.54 -5.16
C PHE A 296 7.25 0.36 -4.29
N ALA A 297 7.10 0.11 -3.00
CA ALA A 297 8.23 -0.03 -2.09
C ALA A 297 9.08 -1.29 -2.41
N PRO A 298 8.53 -2.52 -2.45
CA PRO A 298 9.30 -3.71 -2.84
C PRO A 298 9.78 -3.66 -4.29
N LEU A 299 8.98 -3.11 -5.22
CA LEU A 299 9.38 -2.99 -6.62
C LEU A 299 10.56 -2.02 -6.81
N THR A 300 10.61 -0.92 -6.05
CA THR A 300 11.76 -0.01 -6.02
C THR A 300 13.03 -0.69 -5.49
N ILE A 301 12.92 -1.54 -4.47
CA ILE A 301 14.06 -2.33 -3.97
C ILE A 301 14.61 -3.25 -5.06
N LEU A 302 13.74 -3.87 -5.85
CA LEU A 302 14.14 -4.68 -7.00
C LEU A 302 14.80 -3.84 -8.08
N ALA A 303 14.19 -2.71 -8.46
CA ALA A 303 14.68 -1.80 -9.50
C ALA A 303 16.06 -1.20 -9.17
N ALA A 304 16.29 -0.80 -7.93
CA ALA A 304 17.61 -0.32 -7.49
C ALA A 304 18.70 -1.40 -7.47
N GLY A 305 18.30 -2.66 -7.45
CA GLY A 305 19.22 -3.80 -7.53
C GLY A 305 19.43 -4.36 -8.93
N GLU A 306 18.42 -4.28 -9.78
CA GLU A 306 18.39 -4.78 -11.16
C GLU A 306 17.54 -3.83 -12.00
N PHE A 307 18.15 -3.06 -12.89
CA PHE A 307 17.52 -1.96 -13.64
C PHE A 307 16.33 -2.41 -14.51
N LEU A 308 16.24 -3.69 -14.89
CA LEU A 308 15.09 -4.22 -15.64
C LEU A 308 13.75 -3.94 -14.96
N TYR A 309 13.72 -3.94 -13.63
CA TYR A 309 12.51 -3.65 -12.89
C TYR A 309 12.07 -2.17 -12.93
N LEU A 310 12.91 -1.28 -13.51
CA LEU A 310 12.48 0.10 -13.81
C LEU A 310 11.35 0.12 -14.85
N ILE A 311 11.31 -0.86 -15.77
CA ILE A 311 10.27 -0.95 -16.81
C ILE A 311 8.88 -1.12 -16.18
N PRO A 312 8.60 -2.20 -15.42
CA PRO A 312 7.30 -2.32 -14.77
C PRO A 312 7.07 -1.24 -13.70
N LEU A 313 8.12 -0.75 -13.03
CA LEU A 313 7.97 0.36 -12.08
C LEU A 313 7.45 1.63 -12.77
N ALA A 314 8.00 2.00 -13.91
CA ALA A 314 7.54 3.15 -14.69
C ALA A 314 6.11 2.95 -15.20
N GLY A 315 5.81 1.76 -15.73
CA GLY A 315 4.47 1.41 -16.19
C GLY A 315 3.42 1.50 -15.08
N PHE A 316 3.66 0.88 -13.93
CA PHE A 316 2.76 0.99 -12.79
C PHE A 316 2.65 2.42 -12.25
N SER A 317 3.74 3.19 -12.23
CA SER A 317 3.72 4.59 -11.79
C SER A 317 2.82 5.43 -12.69
N LEU A 318 2.92 5.25 -14.01
CA LEU A 318 2.08 5.95 -14.97
C LEU A 318 0.60 5.55 -14.80
N VAL A 319 0.31 4.25 -14.72
CA VAL A 319 -1.06 3.75 -14.48
C VAL A 319 -1.64 4.34 -13.20
N TYR A 320 -0.85 4.33 -12.12
CA TYR A 320 -1.31 4.81 -10.82
C TYR A 320 -1.62 6.32 -10.83
N ILE A 321 -0.75 7.13 -11.44
CA ILE A 321 -0.97 8.59 -11.55
C ILE A 321 -2.23 8.87 -12.38
N LEU A 322 -2.39 8.19 -13.52
CA LEU A 322 -3.57 8.35 -14.36
C LEU A 322 -4.84 7.90 -13.65
N ASN A 323 -4.76 6.81 -12.88
CA ASN A 323 -5.90 6.34 -12.09
C ASN A 323 -6.28 7.32 -10.97
N LEU A 324 -5.30 7.85 -10.23
CA LEU A 324 -5.55 8.90 -9.22
C LEU A 324 -6.14 10.16 -9.88
N PHE A 325 -5.59 10.61 -11.00
CA PHE A 325 -6.09 11.78 -11.71
C PHE A 325 -7.53 11.58 -12.19
N TYR A 326 -7.84 10.42 -12.79
CA TYR A 326 -9.20 10.06 -13.19
C TYR A 326 -10.16 10.14 -12.01
N SER A 327 -9.81 9.48 -10.90
CA SER A 327 -10.66 9.42 -9.71
C SER A 327 -10.81 10.79 -9.05
N TYR A 328 -9.75 11.59 -9.01
CA TYR A 328 -9.81 12.97 -8.53
C TYR A 328 -10.81 13.80 -9.35
N LYS A 329 -10.73 13.73 -10.68
CA LYS A 329 -11.67 14.42 -11.58
C LYS A 329 -13.10 13.93 -11.41
N TRP A 330 -13.27 12.61 -11.32
CA TRP A 330 -14.58 11.97 -11.14
C TRP A 330 -15.26 12.43 -9.86
N VAL A 331 -14.53 12.47 -8.72
CA VAL A 331 -15.10 12.92 -7.43
C VAL A 331 -15.30 14.43 -7.41
N THR A 332 -14.38 15.22 -7.98
CA THR A 332 -14.39 16.69 -7.84
C THR A 332 -15.40 17.35 -8.79
N TYR A 333 -15.66 16.76 -9.95
CA TYR A 333 -16.46 17.35 -11.02
C TYR A 333 -17.68 16.50 -11.37
N ASP A 334 -18.43 16.11 -10.37
CA ASP A 334 -19.74 15.46 -10.50
C ASP A 334 -19.74 14.25 -11.46
N PHE A 335 -18.89 13.29 -11.16
CA PHE A 335 -18.71 12.04 -11.92
C PHE A 335 -18.18 12.21 -13.35
N LEU A 336 -17.42 13.26 -13.61
CA LEU A 336 -16.80 13.52 -14.91
C LEU A 336 -15.85 12.40 -15.32
N VAL A 337 -16.17 11.71 -16.40
CA VAL A 337 -15.28 10.77 -17.09
C VAL A 337 -14.27 11.59 -17.92
N SER A 338 -13.05 11.73 -17.40
CA SER A 338 -12.03 12.59 -18.03
C SER A 338 -11.33 11.95 -19.24
N PHE A 339 -11.29 10.61 -19.29
CA PHE A 339 -10.77 9.81 -20.40
C PHE A 339 -11.21 8.36 -20.28
N GLU A 340 -11.07 7.57 -21.36
CA GLU A 340 -11.39 6.16 -21.37
C GLU A 340 -10.38 5.34 -20.54
N PRO A 341 -10.82 4.59 -19.51
CA PRO A 341 -9.92 3.81 -18.63
C PRO A 341 -9.23 2.64 -19.32
N PHE A 342 -9.86 2.05 -20.34
CA PHE A 342 -9.45 0.80 -20.98
C PHE A 342 -7.95 0.77 -21.39
N PRO A 343 -7.39 1.75 -22.09
CA PRO A 343 -5.98 1.72 -22.49
C PRO A 343 -5.03 1.74 -21.28
N VAL A 344 -5.41 2.44 -20.20
CA VAL A 344 -4.60 2.53 -18.97
C VAL A 344 -4.64 1.22 -18.19
N ILE A 345 -5.80 0.55 -18.15
CA ILE A 345 -5.94 -0.77 -17.54
C ILE A 345 -5.06 -1.80 -18.29
N ILE A 346 -5.10 -1.78 -19.62
CA ILE A 346 -4.26 -2.67 -20.45
C ILE A 346 -2.77 -2.41 -20.20
N LEU A 347 -2.34 -1.14 -20.10
CA LEU A 347 -0.97 -0.80 -19.73
C LEU A 347 -0.59 -1.37 -18.35
N GLY A 348 -1.50 -1.33 -17.38
CA GLY A 348 -1.30 -1.90 -16.06
C GLY A 348 -1.11 -3.41 -16.10
N LEU A 349 -1.98 -4.12 -16.80
CA LEU A 349 -1.88 -5.58 -17.01
C LEU A 349 -0.61 -5.95 -17.78
N ALA A 350 -0.24 -5.20 -18.81
CA ALA A 350 1.02 -5.40 -19.55
C ALA A 350 2.24 -5.18 -18.64
N SER A 351 2.20 -4.19 -17.75
CA SER A 351 3.24 -3.94 -16.75
C SER A 351 3.36 -5.11 -15.76
N PHE A 352 2.22 -5.70 -15.36
CA PHE A 352 2.20 -6.89 -14.51
C PHE A 352 2.80 -8.11 -15.23
N VAL A 353 2.43 -8.37 -16.48
CA VAL A 353 3.01 -9.45 -17.30
C VAL A 353 4.52 -9.23 -17.49
N THR A 354 4.95 -8.00 -17.72
CA THR A 354 6.37 -7.63 -17.83
C THR A 354 7.13 -7.92 -16.52
N PHE A 355 6.54 -7.55 -15.38
CA PHE A 355 7.09 -7.89 -14.07
C PHE A 355 7.25 -9.40 -13.88
N LEU A 356 6.23 -10.19 -14.22
CA LEU A 356 6.27 -11.66 -14.15
C LEU A 356 7.35 -12.23 -15.06
N PHE A 357 7.42 -11.78 -16.31
CA PHE A 357 8.41 -12.24 -17.28
C PHE A 357 9.84 -12.00 -16.78
N ILE A 358 10.15 -10.79 -16.30
CA ILE A 358 11.46 -10.45 -15.75
C ILE A 358 11.76 -11.33 -14.51
N SER A 359 10.79 -11.48 -13.62
CA SER A 359 10.97 -12.23 -12.37
C SER A 359 11.22 -13.72 -12.59
N LEU A 360 10.56 -14.31 -13.57
CA LEU A 360 10.70 -15.74 -13.88
C LEU A 360 11.84 -16.05 -14.86
N ASN A 361 12.24 -15.10 -15.70
CA ASN A 361 13.17 -15.31 -16.82
C ASN A 361 14.27 -14.23 -16.90
N THR A 362 14.86 -13.82 -15.78
CA THR A 362 15.82 -12.68 -15.72
C THR A 362 16.93 -12.76 -16.76
N LYS A 363 17.50 -13.96 -17.03
CA LYS A 363 18.56 -14.14 -18.05
C LYS A 363 18.05 -13.84 -19.46
N LYS A 364 16.86 -14.39 -19.83
CA LYS A 364 16.25 -14.15 -21.16
C LYS A 364 15.84 -12.68 -21.33
N ALA A 365 15.31 -12.05 -20.28
CA ALA A 365 14.94 -10.64 -20.28
C ALA A 365 16.17 -9.73 -20.55
N LYS A 366 17.31 -10.04 -19.94
CA LYS A 366 18.58 -9.31 -20.22
C LYS A 366 19.04 -9.43 -21.67
N LEU A 367 18.96 -10.63 -22.24
CA LEU A 367 19.34 -10.88 -23.64
C LEU A 367 18.42 -10.11 -24.60
N LEU A 368 17.10 -10.16 -24.34
CA LEU A 368 16.13 -9.46 -25.18
C LEU A 368 16.38 -7.94 -25.21
N ILE A 369 16.61 -7.32 -24.04
CA ILE A 369 16.89 -5.87 -23.99
C ILE A 369 18.20 -5.54 -24.69
N LYS A 370 19.23 -6.36 -24.52
CA LYS A 370 20.52 -6.15 -25.22
C LYS A 370 20.34 -6.18 -26.74
N SER A 371 19.55 -7.12 -27.27
CA SER A 371 19.26 -7.18 -28.72
C SER A 371 18.45 -5.98 -29.21
N VAL A 372 17.46 -5.52 -28.44
CA VAL A 372 16.68 -4.30 -28.76
C VAL A 372 17.58 -3.07 -28.80
N VAL A 373 18.41 -2.85 -27.77
CA VAL A 373 19.35 -1.71 -27.74
C VAL A 373 20.33 -1.74 -28.92
N GLN A 374 20.78 -2.94 -29.35
CA GLN A 374 21.67 -3.08 -30.52
C GLN A 374 20.94 -2.73 -31.84
N LEU A 375 19.61 -2.93 -31.92
CA LEU A 375 18.82 -2.53 -33.10
C LEU A 375 18.68 -1.01 -33.22
N PHE A 376 18.57 -0.28 -32.08
CA PHE A 376 18.49 1.18 -32.07
C PHE A 376 19.86 1.89 -32.25
N ASN A 377 20.95 1.17 -32.06
CA ASN A 377 22.31 1.71 -32.25
C ASN A 377 22.89 1.42 -33.67
N LYS A 378 22.09 0.80 -34.53
CA LYS A 378 22.35 0.66 -35.99
C LYS A 378 21.49 1.67 -36.76
#